data_6dc51f04991174e36564956b583e6643
#
_entry.id   6dc51f04991174e36564956b583e6643
#
_cell.length_a   1.000
_cell.length_b   1.000
_cell.length_c   1.000
_cell.angle_alpha   90.00
_cell.angle_beta   90.00
_cell.angle_gamma   90.00
#
_symmetry.space_group_name_H-M   'P 1'
#
loop_
_entity.id
_entity.type
_entity.pdbx_description
1 polymer ?
#
loop_
_entity_poly.entity_id
_entity_poly.type
_entity_poly.pdbx_seq_one_letter_code
_entity_poly.pdbx_strand_id
1 'polypeptide(L)'
;MASNYIGVLARVYLGISFFFSDHGNAQPNKAARFLKFALKNGYSWYQNLLNSAVVPHAATFAKLVVIGEIYIGIALVVGLTTRLATALALFLLLNYMCAKGAVPWGPGIDQSDIVLALIIFLADAGRTFGIDKLLADRFPKFWIL
;
A
#
# COMPACT_ATOMS: atom_id res chain seq x y z
N MET A 1 -0.62 27.30 -0.89
CA MET A 1 -1.99 26.73 -0.79
C MET A 1 -2.23 25.61 -1.81
N ALA A 2 -1.91 25.78 -3.10
CA ALA A 2 -2.16 24.73 -4.11
C ALA A 2 -1.45 23.37 -3.83
N SER A 3 -0.24 23.39 -3.32
CA SER A 3 0.54 22.17 -3.00
C SER A 3 -0.16 21.25 -2.00
N ASN A 4 -0.91 21.81 -1.06
CA ASN A 4 -1.56 21.03 -0.01
C ASN A 4 -2.77 20.22 -0.53
N TYR A 5 -3.50 20.77 -1.52
CA TYR A 5 -4.63 20.08 -2.13
C TYR A 5 -4.18 18.92 -3.01
N ILE A 6 -3.03 19.04 -3.68
CA ILE A 6 -2.46 17.96 -4.49
C ILE A 6 -2.15 16.74 -3.62
N GLY A 7 -1.54 16.95 -2.46
CA GLY A 7 -1.26 15.86 -1.51
C GLY A 7 -2.53 15.17 -1.00
N VAL A 8 -3.61 15.93 -0.75
CA VAL A 8 -4.91 15.36 -0.33
C VAL A 8 -5.56 14.56 -1.45
N LEU A 9 -5.57 15.09 -2.68
CA LEU A 9 -6.12 14.38 -3.84
C LEU A 9 -5.35 13.10 -4.12
N ALA A 10 -4.02 13.15 -4.08
CA ALA A 10 -3.14 12.00 -4.24
C ALA A 10 -3.44 10.92 -3.18
N ARG A 11 -3.61 11.33 -1.92
CA ARG A 11 -3.93 10.44 -0.80
C ARG A 11 -5.28 9.75 -0.99
N VAL A 12 -6.32 10.53 -1.33
CA VAL A 12 -7.67 9.98 -1.55
C VAL A 12 -7.67 9.03 -2.75
N TYR A 13 -7.00 9.40 -3.85
CA TYR A 13 -6.88 8.54 -5.02
C TYR A 13 -6.21 7.20 -4.66
N LEU A 14 -5.05 7.25 -4.01
CA LEU A 14 -4.32 6.04 -3.61
C LEU A 14 -5.15 5.19 -2.63
N GLY A 15 -5.85 5.83 -1.69
CA GLY A 15 -6.73 5.14 -0.75
C GLY A 15 -7.89 4.44 -1.45
N ILE A 16 -8.51 5.09 -2.43
CA ILE A 16 -9.57 4.50 -3.26
C ILE A 16 -9.02 3.34 -4.07
N SER A 17 -7.85 3.47 -4.68
CA SER A 17 -7.19 2.40 -5.44
C SER A 17 -6.98 1.16 -4.58
N PHE A 18 -6.44 1.31 -3.37
CA PHE A 18 -6.26 0.19 -2.44
C PHE A 18 -7.59 -0.39 -1.97
N PHE A 19 -8.58 0.45 -1.68
CA PHE A 19 -9.87 -0.01 -1.22
C PHE A 19 -10.61 -0.83 -2.29
N PHE A 20 -10.52 -0.46 -3.56
CA PHE A 20 -11.20 -1.16 -4.66
C PHE A 20 -10.36 -2.27 -5.28
N SER A 21 -9.04 -2.30 -5.06
CA SER A 21 -8.17 -3.33 -5.64
C SER A 21 -8.61 -4.74 -5.25
N ASP A 22 -9.18 -4.93 -4.07
CA ASP A 22 -9.45 -6.26 -3.51
C ASP A 22 -10.92 -6.59 -3.19
N HIS A 23 -11.86 -5.64 -3.27
CA HIS A 23 -13.29 -5.92 -2.95
C HIS A 23 -13.95 -6.93 -3.89
N GLY A 24 -13.36 -7.20 -5.05
CA GLY A 24 -13.74 -8.31 -5.91
C GLY A 24 -12.91 -9.59 -5.67
N ASN A 25 -11.94 -9.58 -4.77
CA ASN A 25 -10.82 -10.51 -4.75
C ASN A 25 -10.62 -11.32 -3.48
N ALA A 26 -11.44 -11.16 -2.46
CA ALA A 26 -11.41 -11.98 -1.23
C ALA A 26 -11.61 -13.50 -1.48
N GLN A 27 -11.47 -13.97 -2.72
CA GLN A 27 -11.56 -15.38 -3.07
C GLN A 27 -10.21 -16.06 -2.85
N PRO A 28 -10.16 -17.17 -2.09
CA PRO A 28 -8.92 -17.93 -1.84
C PRO A 28 -8.18 -18.34 -3.12
N ASN A 29 -8.90 -18.47 -4.21
CA ASN A 29 -8.33 -18.83 -5.53
C ASN A 29 -7.48 -17.70 -6.15
N LYS A 30 -7.63 -16.44 -5.75
CA LYS A 30 -6.87 -15.32 -6.32
C LYS A 30 -5.50 -15.17 -5.66
N ALA A 31 -5.43 -15.29 -4.33
CA ALA A 31 -4.16 -15.32 -3.63
C ALA A 31 -3.26 -16.46 -4.13
N ALA A 32 -3.85 -17.65 -4.33
CA ALA A 32 -3.13 -18.79 -4.89
C ALA A 32 -2.67 -18.55 -6.34
N ARG A 33 -3.49 -17.88 -7.15
CA ARG A 33 -3.11 -17.51 -8.54
C ARG A 33 -2.01 -16.47 -8.55
N PHE A 34 -2.11 -15.44 -7.71
CA PHE A 34 -1.08 -14.42 -7.57
C PHE A 34 0.25 -15.03 -7.11
N LEU A 35 0.22 -15.92 -6.11
CA LEU A 35 1.41 -16.61 -5.63
C LEU A 35 2.06 -17.47 -6.73
N LYS A 36 1.27 -18.24 -7.49
CA LYS A 36 1.77 -18.99 -8.64
C LYS A 36 2.38 -18.07 -9.71
N PHE A 37 1.76 -16.93 -9.96
CA PHE A 37 2.29 -15.93 -10.90
C PHE A 37 3.62 -15.35 -10.41
N ALA A 38 3.71 -14.98 -9.13
CA ALA A 38 4.91 -14.43 -8.52
C ALA A 38 6.07 -15.43 -8.51
N LEU A 39 5.79 -16.71 -8.24
CA LEU A 39 6.78 -17.80 -8.29
C LEU A 39 7.29 -18.08 -9.71
N LYS A 40 6.53 -17.68 -10.74
CA LYS A 40 6.95 -17.84 -12.13
C LYS A 40 7.68 -16.62 -12.70
N ASN A 41 7.25 -15.40 -12.34
CA ASN A 41 7.66 -14.16 -13.01
C ASN A 41 8.48 -13.22 -12.12
N GLY A 42 8.45 -13.40 -10.80
CA GLY A 42 9.17 -12.56 -9.84
C GLY A 42 10.69 -12.70 -9.93
N TYR A 43 11.40 -11.81 -9.28
CA TYR A 43 12.85 -11.91 -9.15
C TYR A 43 13.25 -13.21 -8.46
N SER A 44 14.35 -13.84 -8.87
CA SER A 44 14.80 -15.14 -8.34
C SER A 44 14.97 -15.15 -6.82
N TRP A 45 15.55 -14.09 -6.26
CA TRP A 45 15.70 -13.94 -4.82
C TRP A 45 14.34 -13.85 -4.10
N TYR A 46 13.37 -13.17 -4.73
CA TYR A 46 12.02 -13.02 -4.19
C TYR A 46 11.22 -14.32 -4.26
N GLN A 47 11.38 -15.08 -5.36
CA GLN A 47 10.81 -16.43 -5.48
C GLN A 47 11.31 -17.36 -4.37
N ASN A 48 12.61 -17.31 -4.05
CA ASN A 48 13.18 -18.08 -2.95
C ASN A 48 12.58 -17.67 -1.60
N LEU A 49 12.43 -16.37 -1.36
CA LEU A 49 11.77 -15.85 -0.17
C LEU A 49 10.30 -16.32 -0.09
N LEU A 50 9.56 -16.25 -1.18
CA LEU A 50 8.17 -16.71 -1.23
C LEU A 50 8.07 -18.22 -0.94
N ASN A 51 8.92 -19.03 -1.53
CA ASN A 51 8.92 -20.48 -1.31
C ASN A 51 9.24 -20.86 0.14
N SER A 52 10.17 -20.17 0.77
CA SER A 52 10.60 -20.48 2.13
C SER A 52 9.67 -19.94 3.22
N ALA A 53 9.16 -18.71 3.07
CA ALA A 53 8.42 -18.02 4.11
C ALA A 53 6.91 -17.93 3.86
N VAL A 54 6.48 -17.76 2.61
CA VAL A 54 5.08 -17.46 2.30
C VAL A 54 4.29 -18.72 1.94
N VAL A 55 4.87 -19.60 1.10
CA VAL A 55 4.18 -20.82 0.65
C VAL A 55 3.68 -21.68 1.80
N PRO A 56 4.48 -21.97 2.86
CA PRO A 56 4.02 -22.77 3.99
C PRO A 56 2.82 -22.17 4.74
N HIS A 57 2.66 -20.83 4.67
CA HIS A 57 1.65 -20.07 5.39
C HIS A 57 0.76 -19.22 4.46
N ALA A 58 0.58 -19.65 3.21
CA ALA A 58 -0.05 -18.87 2.15
C ALA A 58 -1.44 -18.31 2.53
N ALA A 59 -2.26 -19.09 3.22
CA ALA A 59 -3.59 -18.65 3.65
C ALA A 59 -3.54 -17.50 4.67
N THR A 60 -2.57 -17.53 5.59
CA THR A 60 -2.37 -16.48 6.60
C THR A 60 -1.85 -15.21 5.95
N PHE A 61 -0.84 -15.33 5.07
CA PHE A 61 -0.32 -14.17 4.33
C PHE A 61 -1.38 -13.53 3.43
N ALA A 62 -2.21 -14.33 2.75
CA ALA A 62 -3.30 -13.80 1.95
C ALA A 62 -4.28 -12.96 2.78
N LYS A 63 -4.67 -13.43 3.98
CA LYS A 63 -5.54 -12.68 4.88
C LYS A 63 -4.88 -11.38 5.37
N LEU A 64 -3.59 -11.43 5.73
CA LEU A 64 -2.85 -10.25 6.17
C LEU A 64 -2.76 -9.18 5.08
N VAL A 65 -2.53 -9.58 3.83
CA VAL A 65 -2.51 -8.65 2.69
C VAL A 65 -3.86 -7.99 2.52
N VAL A 66 -4.96 -8.74 2.50
CA VAL A 66 -6.32 -8.19 2.37
C VAL A 66 -6.65 -7.22 3.50
N ILE A 67 -6.35 -7.59 4.74
CA ILE A 67 -6.56 -6.71 5.91
C ILE A 67 -5.72 -5.43 5.77
N GLY A 68 -4.47 -5.58 5.33
CA GLY A 68 -3.56 -4.45 5.08
C GLY A 68 -4.10 -3.50 4.01
N GLU A 69 -4.58 -4.02 2.88
CA GLU A 69 -5.15 -3.23 1.80
C GLU A 69 -6.40 -2.47 2.22
N ILE A 70 -7.31 -3.12 2.95
CA ILE A 70 -8.51 -2.48 3.49
C ILE A 70 -8.11 -1.37 4.47
N TYR A 71 -7.17 -1.64 5.39
CA TYR A 71 -6.68 -0.65 6.34
C TYR A 71 -6.06 0.55 5.62
N ILE A 72 -5.16 0.33 4.66
CA ILE A 72 -4.53 1.38 3.86
C ILE A 72 -5.60 2.21 3.15
N GLY A 73 -6.55 1.55 2.49
CA GLY A 73 -7.63 2.20 1.77
C GLY A 73 -8.42 3.16 2.66
N ILE A 74 -8.93 2.66 3.78
CA ILE A 74 -9.71 3.48 4.74
C ILE A 74 -8.86 4.58 5.35
N ALA A 75 -7.67 4.25 5.84
CA ALA A 75 -6.78 5.19 6.52
C ALA A 75 -6.36 6.36 5.62
N LEU A 76 -6.05 6.10 4.35
CA LEU A 76 -5.69 7.12 3.39
C LEU A 76 -6.88 7.97 2.96
N VAL A 77 -8.07 7.40 2.75
CA VAL A 77 -9.27 8.18 2.40
C VAL A 77 -9.64 9.13 3.53
N VAL A 78 -9.69 8.62 4.75
CA VAL A 78 -10.10 9.40 5.94
C VAL A 78 -8.99 10.33 6.44
N GLY A 79 -7.72 10.01 6.13
CA GLY A 79 -6.54 10.72 6.62
C GLY A 79 -6.27 10.45 8.09
N LEU A 80 -6.34 9.18 8.46
CA LEU A 80 -6.03 8.69 9.80
C LEU A 80 -4.76 7.83 9.74
N THR A 81 -3.79 8.11 10.59
CA THR A 81 -2.50 7.41 10.59
C THR A 81 -1.86 7.37 9.19
N THR A 82 -1.94 8.49 8.47
CA THR A 82 -1.57 8.59 7.05
C THR A 82 -0.13 8.13 6.80
N ARG A 83 0.81 8.48 7.67
CA ARG A 83 2.21 8.06 7.55
C ARG A 83 2.37 6.55 7.63
N LEU A 84 1.72 5.91 8.61
CA LEU A 84 1.77 4.46 8.75
C LEU A 84 1.10 3.77 7.56
N ALA A 85 -0.08 4.23 7.18
CA ALA A 85 -0.80 3.69 6.04
C ALA A 85 0.01 3.80 4.74
N THR A 86 0.68 4.93 4.52
CA THR A 86 1.51 5.13 3.34
C THR A 86 2.77 4.26 3.36
N ALA A 87 3.40 4.08 4.53
CA ALA A 87 4.54 3.17 4.67
C ALA A 87 4.15 1.72 4.37
N LEU A 88 2.98 1.27 4.85
CA LEU A 88 2.44 -0.04 4.52
C LEU A 88 2.06 -0.17 3.03
N ALA A 89 1.51 0.89 2.43
CA ALA A 89 1.23 0.93 1.00
C ALA A 89 2.52 0.76 0.18
N LEU A 90 3.57 1.49 0.51
CA LEU A 90 4.89 1.36 -0.12
C LEU A 90 5.43 -0.07 0.02
N PHE A 91 5.32 -0.66 1.21
CA PHE A 91 5.74 -2.04 1.44
C PHE A 91 4.99 -3.02 0.53
N LEU A 92 3.66 -2.93 0.43
CA LEU A 92 2.87 -3.81 -0.44
C LEU A 92 3.17 -3.59 -1.92
N LEU A 93 3.26 -2.33 -2.38
CA LEU A 93 3.57 -1.99 -3.77
C LEU A 93 4.94 -2.50 -4.20
N LEU A 94 5.96 -2.38 -3.32
CA LEU A 94 7.29 -2.95 -3.57
C LEU A 94 7.24 -4.47 -3.66
N ASN A 95 6.47 -5.14 -2.81
CA ASN A 95 6.25 -6.59 -2.91
C ASN A 95 5.57 -6.97 -4.23
N TYR A 96 4.56 -6.22 -4.67
CA TYR A 96 3.88 -6.47 -5.95
C TYR A 96 4.83 -6.27 -7.13
N MET A 97 5.67 -5.24 -7.08
CA MET A 97 6.69 -5.01 -8.09
C MET A 97 7.70 -6.18 -8.15
N CYS A 98 8.19 -6.64 -7.00
CA CYS A 98 9.08 -7.80 -6.93
C CYS A 98 8.42 -9.10 -7.44
N ALA A 99 7.14 -9.28 -7.12
CA ALA A 99 6.36 -10.43 -7.57
C ALA A 99 6.12 -10.46 -9.09
N LYS A 100 6.05 -9.28 -9.72
CA LYS A 100 5.89 -9.13 -11.17
C LYS A 100 7.23 -9.15 -11.92
N GLY A 101 8.37 -9.12 -11.23
CA GLY A 101 9.69 -8.94 -11.85
C GLY A 101 9.81 -7.60 -12.58
N ALA A 102 9.03 -6.60 -12.16
CA ALA A 102 8.97 -5.30 -12.81
C ALA A 102 10.15 -4.41 -12.39
N VAL A 103 10.70 -3.66 -13.34
CA VAL A 103 11.76 -2.69 -13.04
C VAL A 103 11.19 -1.44 -12.35
N PRO A 104 11.90 -0.85 -11.37
CA PRO A 104 11.38 0.28 -10.59
C PRO A 104 11.00 1.51 -11.43
N TRP A 105 11.67 1.72 -12.54
CA TRP A 105 11.46 2.86 -13.47
C TRP A 105 10.74 2.48 -14.77
N GLY A 106 10.16 1.29 -14.82
CA GLY A 106 9.34 0.85 -15.93
C GLY A 106 7.95 1.49 -15.91
N PRO A 107 7.26 1.55 -17.05
CA PRO A 107 5.87 1.97 -17.08
C PRO A 107 4.97 0.93 -16.38
N GLY A 108 4.17 1.36 -15.44
CA GLY A 108 3.22 0.49 -14.75
C GLY A 108 2.46 1.22 -13.64
N ILE A 109 1.30 0.69 -13.30
CA ILE A 109 0.43 1.28 -12.27
C ILE A 109 1.14 1.24 -10.91
N ASP A 110 1.77 0.11 -10.56
CA ASP A 110 2.45 -0.02 -9.26
C ASP A 110 3.58 1.00 -9.10
N GLN A 111 4.35 1.30 -10.18
CA GLN A 111 5.42 2.29 -10.15
C GLN A 111 4.86 3.70 -9.93
N SER A 112 3.76 4.03 -10.61
CA SER A 112 3.09 5.31 -10.42
C SER A 112 2.55 5.47 -8.99
N ASP A 113 1.98 4.41 -8.44
CA ASP A 113 1.45 4.38 -7.08
C ASP A 113 2.57 4.46 -6.04
N ILE A 114 3.76 3.88 -6.30
CA ILE A 114 4.94 4.04 -5.44
C ILE A 114 5.36 5.51 -5.39
N VAL A 115 5.47 6.18 -6.55
CA VAL A 115 5.82 7.60 -6.60
C VAL A 115 4.77 8.44 -5.87
N LEU A 116 3.50 8.12 -6.07
CA LEU A 116 2.39 8.80 -5.41
C LEU A 116 2.44 8.62 -3.88
N ALA A 117 2.68 7.40 -3.42
CA ALA A 117 2.84 7.10 -2.00
C ALA A 117 4.03 7.84 -1.39
N LEU A 118 5.16 7.93 -2.09
CA LEU A 118 6.31 8.72 -1.65
C LEU A 118 5.97 10.21 -1.51
N ILE A 119 5.24 10.77 -2.48
CA ILE A 119 4.79 12.17 -2.41
C ILE A 119 3.89 12.38 -1.20
N ILE A 120 2.92 11.50 -0.96
CA ILE A 120 2.00 11.56 0.19
C ILE A 120 2.78 11.52 1.51
N PHE A 121 3.76 10.61 1.60
CA PHE A 121 4.59 10.42 2.79
C PHE A 121 5.43 11.65 3.09
N LEU A 122 6.10 12.22 2.07
CA LEU A 122 6.99 13.38 2.21
C LEU A 122 6.22 14.69 2.41
N ALA A 123 5.05 14.82 1.78
CA ALA A 123 4.22 16.02 1.89
C ALA A 123 3.41 16.09 3.19
N ASP A 124 3.46 15.06 4.05
CA ASP A 124 2.68 14.99 5.29
C ASP A 124 1.17 15.27 5.06
N ALA A 125 0.64 14.67 4.00
CA ALA A 125 -0.69 14.99 3.49
C ALA A 125 -1.85 14.71 4.48
N GLY A 126 -1.59 13.90 5.52
CA GLY A 126 -2.55 13.62 6.60
C GLY A 126 -2.84 14.85 7.46
N ARG A 127 -1.83 15.68 7.70
CA ARG A 127 -1.95 16.88 8.53
C ARG A 127 -2.59 18.07 7.83
N THR A 128 -2.83 18.00 6.53
CA THR A 128 -3.41 19.12 5.78
C THR A 128 -4.94 19.11 5.85
N PHE A 129 -5.57 17.99 5.50
CA PHE A 129 -7.02 17.75 5.56
C PHE A 129 -7.28 16.29 5.91
N GLY A 130 -7.22 15.93 7.19
CA GLY A 130 -7.46 14.57 7.66
C GLY A 130 -7.72 14.55 9.15
N ILE A 131 -8.11 13.39 9.67
CA ILE A 131 -8.26 13.17 11.11
C ILE A 131 -6.90 13.35 11.81
N ASP A 132 -5.78 13.03 11.14
CA ASP A 132 -4.43 13.24 11.66
C ASP A 132 -4.18 14.70 12.09
N LYS A 133 -4.77 15.67 11.38
CA LYS A 133 -4.68 17.08 11.78
C LYS A 133 -5.33 17.32 13.14
N LEU A 134 -6.55 16.80 13.33
CA LEU A 134 -7.28 16.97 14.59
C LEU A 134 -6.57 16.27 15.76
N LEU A 135 -5.96 15.12 15.49
CA LEU A 135 -5.20 14.37 16.48
C LEU A 135 -3.85 15.01 16.78
N ALA A 136 -3.17 15.57 15.79
CA ALA A 136 -1.89 16.25 15.96
C ALA A 136 -2.03 17.51 16.84
N ASP A 137 -3.15 18.24 16.70
CA ASP A 137 -3.45 19.41 17.56
C ASP A 137 -3.64 19.00 19.03
N ARG A 138 -4.11 17.78 19.29
CA ARG A 138 -4.38 17.26 20.63
C ARG A 138 -3.22 16.45 21.21
N PHE A 139 -2.43 15.79 20.35
CA PHE A 139 -1.32 14.92 20.72
C PHE A 139 -0.07 15.18 19.88
N PRO A 140 0.62 16.33 20.08
CA PRO A 140 1.72 16.78 19.22
C PRO A 140 2.97 15.87 19.24
N LYS A 141 3.07 14.96 20.19
CA LYS A 141 4.21 14.04 20.33
C LYS A 141 4.06 12.72 19.57
N PHE A 142 2.90 12.45 18.98
CA PHE A 142 2.70 11.21 18.22
C PHE A 142 3.20 11.37 16.77
N TRP A 143 4.38 10.84 16.52
CA TRP A 143 5.02 10.88 15.20
C TRP A 143 4.29 10.07 14.11
N ILE A 144 3.44 9.13 14.49
CA ILE A 144 2.69 8.25 13.58
C ILE A 144 1.50 8.97 12.91
N LEU A 145 1.11 10.11 13.44
CA LEU A 145 0.01 10.94 12.95
C LEU A 145 0.47 11.90 11.87
#